data_212384e6db62fdfdd99d15ae4cf50ab9
#
_entry.id   212384e6db62fdfdd99d15ae4cf50ab9
#
_cell.length_a   1.000
_cell.length_b   1.000
_cell.length_c   1.000
_cell.angle_alpha   90.00
_cell.angle_beta   90.00
_cell.angle_gamma   90.00
#
_symmetry.space_group_name_H-M   'P 1'
#
loop_
_entity.id
_entity.type
_entity.pdbx_description
1 polymer ?
#
loop_
_entity_poly.entity_id
_entity_poly.type
_entity_poly.pdbx_seq_one_letter_code
_entity_poly.pdbx_strand_id
1 'polypeptide(L)'
;KAMTDRCAIIDEFDANIADAIDALEEQTLFADIAEYKALQSAYNANKDAAKFAITDDELKAINTALSNAISSLNNKVAAASALTTQVKSLAEMAEALEVDFGAMAEDLASQLALELEDNQALANVYKLGIKAALETMMAGDGIDEAGMDMSGFIQNSILYTAIKGYSTPDYQNNPHNGGNAVKFSDQMSSQPEKLMPGWTIESQGGNVYMMNLNTGDVSDSQLALDWGANVTFTQELTNLPAGKYSFSIAPICDAADQLTGEIVFIQETEQGQVVDTLNMSSDINPDRMISFDYYGGDLKLFVHFVDANTWSRYNEINGLTLIEPLKGYDYAAAAEASKAAMDAAYTGVGSVAAPSKVQFYNLNGMQVAEPNKGVNIRISTGANGQRVIEKVLVK
;
A
#
# COMPACT_ATOMS: atom_id res chain seq x y z
N LYS A 1 -1.96 -13.52 43.83
CA LYS A 1 -2.20 -13.91 42.42
C LYS A 1 -3.34 -13.10 41.80
N ALA A 2 -4.58 -13.13 42.36
CA ALA A 2 -5.70 -12.38 41.81
C ALA A 2 -5.47 -10.85 41.72
N MET A 3 -4.80 -10.26 42.70
CA MET A 3 -4.46 -8.81 42.70
C MET A 3 -3.40 -8.50 41.61
N THR A 4 -2.43 -9.37 41.41
CA THR A 4 -1.40 -9.23 40.36
C THR A 4 -2.05 -9.32 38.96
N ASP A 5 -2.99 -10.25 38.79
CA ASP A 5 -3.73 -10.42 37.53
C ASP A 5 -4.58 -9.19 37.19
N ARG A 6 -5.23 -8.58 38.22
CA ARG A 6 -6.01 -7.33 38.02
C ARG A 6 -5.14 -6.14 37.64
N CYS A 7 -3.96 -5.99 38.25
CA CYS A 7 -3.01 -4.91 37.88
C CYS A 7 -2.60 -5.04 36.43
N ALA A 8 -2.26 -6.24 35.95
CA ALA A 8 -1.87 -6.45 34.56
C ALA A 8 -2.97 -6.06 33.55
N ILE A 9 -4.26 -6.33 33.89
CA ILE A 9 -5.39 -5.93 33.05
C ILE A 9 -5.55 -4.41 33.01
N ILE A 10 -5.30 -3.73 34.13
CA ILE A 10 -5.35 -2.26 34.24
C ILE A 10 -4.19 -1.65 33.46
N ASP A 11 -2.98 -2.17 33.61
CA ASP A 11 -1.79 -1.69 32.90
C ASP A 11 -1.98 -1.81 31.36
N GLU A 12 -2.58 -2.91 30.90
CA GLU A 12 -2.96 -3.10 29.49
C GLU A 12 -4.04 -2.08 29.06
N PHE A 13 -5.01 -1.81 29.91
CA PHE A 13 -6.06 -0.82 29.63
C PHE A 13 -5.45 0.57 29.48
N ASP A 14 -4.60 0.99 30.41
CA ASP A 14 -3.95 2.30 30.38
C ASP A 14 -3.07 2.46 29.13
N ALA A 15 -2.37 1.39 28.72
CA ALA A 15 -1.62 1.36 27.47
C ALA A 15 -2.54 1.53 26.24
N ASN A 16 -3.63 0.77 26.15
CA ASN A 16 -4.60 0.90 25.06
C ASN A 16 -5.27 2.29 25.00
N ILE A 17 -5.50 2.93 26.14
CA ILE A 17 -6.02 4.30 26.19
C ILE A 17 -4.98 5.29 25.64
N ALA A 18 -3.71 5.16 26.01
CA ALA A 18 -2.63 5.99 25.47
C ALA A 18 -2.49 5.81 23.95
N ASP A 19 -2.43 4.58 23.50
CA ASP A 19 -2.34 4.24 22.06
C ASP A 19 -3.55 4.76 21.26
N ALA A 20 -4.75 4.74 21.85
CA ALA A 20 -5.94 5.30 21.21
C ALA A 20 -5.87 6.84 21.09
N ILE A 21 -5.34 7.54 22.10
CA ILE A 21 -5.13 8.98 22.04
C ILE A 21 -4.12 9.31 20.95
N ASP A 22 -2.96 8.64 20.97
CA ASP A 22 -1.90 8.85 19.98
C ASP A 22 -2.41 8.63 18.55
N ALA A 23 -3.12 7.52 18.32
CA ALA A 23 -3.68 7.21 17.00
C ALA A 23 -4.72 8.25 16.53
N LEU A 24 -5.57 8.77 17.44
CA LEU A 24 -6.54 9.80 17.09
C LEU A 24 -5.91 11.18 16.85
N GLU A 25 -4.83 11.50 17.56
CA GLU A 25 -4.11 12.77 17.38
C GLU A 25 -3.23 12.76 16.13
N GLU A 26 -2.55 11.65 15.83
CA GLU A 26 -1.68 11.51 14.68
C GLU A 26 -2.47 11.41 13.36
N GLN A 27 -3.65 10.76 13.38
CA GLN A 27 -4.39 10.40 12.17
C GLN A 27 -5.59 11.33 11.87
N THR A 28 -5.47 12.61 12.19
CA THR A 28 -6.55 13.60 11.99
C THR A 28 -6.95 13.78 10.53
N LEU A 29 -6.06 13.52 9.58
CA LEU A 29 -6.36 13.53 8.14
C LEU A 29 -7.43 12.49 7.76
N PHE A 30 -7.53 11.40 8.55
CA PHE A 30 -8.49 10.32 8.36
C PHE A 30 -9.74 10.44 9.23
N ALA A 31 -10.01 11.62 9.83
CA ALA A 31 -11.12 11.79 10.79
C ALA A 31 -12.50 11.44 10.23
N ASP A 32 -12.67 11.41 8.92
CA ASP A 32 -13.94 11.11 8.27
C ASP A 32 -14.18 9.63 7.96
N ILE A 33 -13.14 8.78 8.01
CA ILE A 33 -13.30 7.35 7.74
C ILE A 33 -14.01 6.60 8.89
N ALA A 34 -14.58 5.43 8.55
CA ALA A 34 -15.34 4.62 9.52
C ALA A 34 -14.49 4.13 10.68
N GLU A 35 -13.25 3.72 10.41
CA GLU A 35 -12.29 3.20 11.38
C GLU A 35 -11.89 4.25 12.41
N TYR A 36 -11.63 5.48 11.98
CA TYR A 36 -11.32 6.59 12.90
C TYR A 36 -12.51 6.88 13.83
N LYS A 37 -13.72 6.98 13.26
CA LYS A 37 -14.96 7.22 14.03
C LYS A 37 -15.27 6.07 15.00
N ALA A 38 -14.97 4.82 14.60
CA ALA A 38 -15.12 3.66 15.47
C ALA A 38 -14.15 3.72 16.65
N LEU A 39 -12.86 4.03 16.41
CA LEU A 39 -11.87 4.20 17.48
C LEU A 39 -12.26 5.35 18.40
N GLN A 40 -12.63 6.51 17.85
CA GLN A 40 -13.07 7.67 18.63
C GLN A 40 -14.28 7.34 19.52
N SER A 41 -15.24 6.58 18.99
CA SER A 41 -16.41 6.14 19.74
C SER A 41 -16.04 5.16 20.84
N ALA A 42 -15.18 4.16 20.55
CA ALA A 42 -14.70 3.20 21.53
C ALA A 42 -13.91 3.88 22.65
N TYR A 43 -13.01 4.81 22.32
CA TYR A 43 -12.26 5.61 23.28
C TYR A 43 -13.19 6.44 24.17
N ASN A 44 -14.10 7.22 23.59
CA ASN A 44 -15.00 8.10 24.35
C ASN A 44 -15.93 7.32 25.28
N ALA A 45 -16.37 6.13 24.88
CA ALA A 45 -17.24 5.28 25.72
C ALA A 45 -16.50 4.64 26.88
N ASN A 46 -15.19 4.41 26.78
CA ASN A 46 -14.47 3.54 27.70
C ASN A 46 -13.28 4.19 28.43
N LYS A 47 -12.83 5.38 28.07
CA LYS A 47 -11.61 6.03 28.61
C LYS A 47 -11.54 6.11 30.15
N ASP A 48 -12.66 6.01 30.82
CA ASP A 48 -12.74 6.05 32.28
C ASP A 48 -13.13 4.69 32.88
N ALA A 49 -13.23 3.61 32.09
CA ALA A 49 -13.78 2.32 32.55
C ALA A 49 -13.06 1.74 33.78
N ALA A 50 -11.73 1.86 33.83
CA ALA A 50 -10.95 1.36 34.97
C ALA A 50 -11.25 2.06 36.30
N LYS A 51 -11.89 3.25 36.27
CA LYS A 51 -12.29 4.02 37.47
C LYS A 51 -13.59 3.50 38.09
N PHE A 52 -14.32 2.65 37.39
CA PHE A 52 -15.59 2.10 37.85
C PHE A 52 -15.42 0.69 38.38
N ALA A 53 -16.38 0.22 39.19
CA ALA A 53 -16.40 -1.13 39.73
C ALA A 53 -16.92 -2.11 38.66
N ILE A 54 -16.07 -2.39 37.65
CA ILE A 54 -16.33 -3.39 36.59
C ILE A 54 -15.53 -4.66 36.86
N THR A 55 -15.98 -5.77 36.31
CA THR A 55 -15.30 -7.07 36.42
C THR A 55 -14.03 -7.12 35.56
N ASP A 56 -13.15 -8.07 35.87
CA ASP A 56 -11.94 -8.30 35.05
C ASP A 56 -12.29 -8.71 33.61
N ASP A 57 -13.37 -9.49 33.44
CA ASP A 57 -13.80 -9.93 32.12
C ASP A 57 -14.38 -8.77 31.29
N GLU A 58 -15.12 -7.85 31.92
CA GLU A 58 -15.58 -6.63 31.25
C GLU A 58 -14.41 -5.74 30.84
N LEU A 59 -13.41 -5.57 31.70
CA LEU A 59 -12.23 -4.75 31.36
C LEU A 59 -11.38 -5.38 30.25
N LYS A 60 -11.22 -6.72 30.25
CA LYS A 60 -10.57 -7.44 29.14
C LYS A 60 -11.31 -7.30 27.82
N ALA A 61 -12.65 -7.34 27.85
CA ALA A 61 -13.45 -7.12 26.67
C ALA A 61 -13.26 -5.72 26.09
N ILE A 62 -13.16 -4.69 26.96
CA ILE A 62 -12.86 -3.31 26.57
C ILE A 62 -11.45 -3.21 25.99
N ASN A 63 -10.43 -3.81 26.61
CA ASN A 63 -9.07 -3.87 26.10
C ASN A 63 -9.03 -4.46 24.69
N THR A 64 -9.69 -5.60 24.47
CA THR A 64 -9.78 -6.22 23.17
C THR A 64 -10.47 -5.32 22.15
N ALA A 65 -11.55 -4.66 22.51
CA ALA A 65 -12.28 -3.76 21.62
C ALA A 65 -11.44 -2.53 21.21
N LEU A 66 -10.74 -1.90 22.17
CA LEU A 66 -9.84 -0.77 21.91
C LEU A 66 -8.68 -1.20 21.01
N SER A 67 -7.98 -2.28 21.35
CA SER A 67 -6.86 -2.81 20.58
C SER A 67 -7.26 -3.15 19.13
N ASN A 68 -8.44 -3.75 18.93
CA ASN A 68 -8.97 -4.05 17.61
C ASN A 68 -9.29 -2.76 16.82
N ALA A 69 -9.86 -1.76 17.47
CA ALA A 69 -10.20 -0.50 16.80
C ALA A 69 -8.93 0.29 16.42
N ILE A 70 -7.91 0.33 17.29
CA ILE A 70 -6.59 0.92 16.99
C ILE A 70 -5.96 0.20 15.80
N SER A 71 -5.92 -1.14 15.84
CA SER A 71 -5.34 -1.94 14.76
C SER A 71 -6.09 -1.72 13.44
N SER A 72 -7.42 -1.62 13.48
CA SER A 72 -8.24 -1.37 12.29
C SER A 72 -7.91 -0.03 11.65
N LEU A 73 -7.81 1.05 12.44
CA LEU A 73 -7.43 2.38 11.95
C LEU A 73 -6.00 2.35 11.38
N ASN A 74 -5.03 1.84 12.13
CA ASN A 74 -3.64 1.81 11.69
C ASN A 74 -3.46 1.03 10.38
N ASN A 75 -4.15 -0.11 10.23
CA ASN A 75 -4.11 -0.89 8.99
C ASN A 75 -4.71 -0.12 7.81
N LYS A 76 -5.80 0.63 8.04
CA LYS A 76 -6.43 1.43 6.99
C LYS A 76 -5.52 2.59 6.55
N VAL A 77 -4.91 3.27 7.50
CA VAL A 77 -3.93 4.34 7.25
C VAL A 77 -2.70 3.80 6.51
N ALA A 78 -2.23 2.60 6.87
CA ALA A 78 -1.11 1.96 6.17
C ALA A 78 -1.44 1.67 4.71
N ALA A 79 -2.62 1.10 4.47
CA ALA A 79 -3.07 0.79 3.11
C ALA A 79 -3.14 2.07 2.27
N ALA A 80 -3.70 3.15 2.82
CA ALA A 80 -3.76 4.45 2.16
C ALA A 80 -2.35 5.00 1.88
N SER A 81 -1.44 4.95 2.86
CA SER A 81 -0.07 5.43 2.72
C SER A 81 0.72 4.67 1.67
N ALA A 82 0.63 3.33 1.67
CA ALA A 82 1.28 2.48 0.68
C ALA A 82 0.78 2.79 -0.74
N LEU A 83 -0.53 2.98 -0.88
CA LEU A 83 -1.14 3.32 -2.16
C LEU A 83 -0.78 4.74 -2.61
N THR A 84 -0.75 5.71 -1.71
CA THR A 84 -0.31 7.09 -2.01
C THR A 84 1.14 7.11 -2.48
N THR A 85 2.02 6.35 -1.86
CA THR A 85 3.42 6.20 -2.29
C THR A 85 3.49 5.63 -3.70
N GLN A 86 2.72 4.60 -4.01
CA GLN A 86 2.64 4.06 -5.36
C GLN A 86 2.17 5.11 -6.38
N VAL A 87 1.10 5.84 -6.07
CA VAL A 87 0.56 6.85 -6.98
C VAL A 87 1.56 7.97 -7.24
N LYS A 88 2.31 8.41 -6.22
CA LYS A 88 3.39 9.40 -6.37
C LYS A 88 4.48 8.88 -7.30
N SER A 89 4.93 7.65 -7.12
CA SER A 89 5.92 7.02 -8.01
C SER A 89 5.42 6.89 -9.45
N LEU A 90 4.15 6.50 -9.63
CA LEU A 90 3.54 6.46 -10.97
C LEU A 90 3.39 7.86 -11.58
N ALA A 91 3.08 8.88 -10.80
CA ALA A 91 3.00 10.27 -11.29
C ALA A 91 4.36 10.78 -11.75
N GLU A 92 5.43 10.53 -10.99
CA GLU A 92 6.80 10.85 -11.37
C GLU A 92 7.22 10.14 -12.65
N MET A 93 6.88 8.85 -12.81
CA MET A 93 7.12 8.10 -14.04
C MET A 93 6.33 8.68 -15.22
N ALA A 94 5.07 9.05 -15.02
CA ALA A 94 4.24 9.67 -16.06
C ALA A 94 4.79 11.02 -16.50
N GLU A 95 5.30 11.84 -15.57
CA GLU A 95 5.98 13.11 -15.86
C GLU A 95 7.26 12.87 -16.67
N ALA A 96 8.09 11.92 -16.28
CA ALA A 96 9.33 11.57 -16.99
C ALA A 96 9.08 11.07 -18.42
N LEU A 97 7.93 10.41 -18.66
CA LEU A 97 7.48 9.95 -19.98
C LEU A 97 6.69 11.00 -20.76
N GLU A 98 6.52 12.20 -20.21
CA GLU A 98 5.72 13.28 -20.82
C GLU A 98 4.29 12.82 -21.20
N VAL A 99 3.67 12.00 -20.33
CA VAL A 99 2.31 11.48 -20.58
C VAL A 99 1.31 12.63 -20.73
N ASP A 100 0.64 12.66 -21.86
CA ASP A 100 -0.41 13.66 -22.11
C ASP A 100 -1.76 13.20 -21.48
N PHE A 101 -2.07 13.76 -20.32
CA PHE A 101 -3.35 13.56 -19.66
C PHE A 101 -4.45 14.53 -20.15
N GLY A 102 -4.13 15.45 -21.06
CA GLY A 102 -5.10 16.40 -21.60
C GLY A 102 -5.85 17.20 -20.52
N ALA A 103 -7.17 17.21 -20.59
CA ALA A 103 -8.03 17.94 -19.64
C ALA A 103 -8.02 17.37 -18.22
N MET A 104 -7.51 16.15 -18.01
CA MET A 104 -7.43 15.50 -16.69
C MET A 104 -6.26 16.00 -15.84
N ALA A 105 -5.23 16.59 -16.44
CA ALA A 105 -3.94 16.85 -15.79
C ALA A 105 -4.06 17.65 -14.47
N GLU A 106 -4.84 18.74 -14.47
CA GLU A 106 -5.04 19.58 -13.28
C GLU A 106 -5.78 18.84 -12.16
N ASP A 107 -6.76 18.02 -12.52
CA ASP A 107 -7.58 17.27 -11.58
C ASP A 107 -6.78 16.12 -10.94
N LEU A 108 -5.99 15.38 -11.75
CA LEU A 108 -5.09 14.33 -11.27
C LEU A 108 -4.05 14.89 -10.29
N ALA A 109 -3.44 16.03 -10.60
CA ALA A 109 -2.49 16.69 -9.71
C ALA A 109 -3.16 17.15 -8.40
N SER A 110 -4.39 17.66 -8.48
CA SER A 110 -5.16 18.06 -7.29
C SER A 110 -5.52 16.87 -6.41
N GLN A 111 -5.94 15.75 -6.99
CA GLN A 111 -6.26 14.54 -6.26
C GLN A 111 -5.02 13.93 -5.61
N LEU A 112 -3.89 13.91 -6.32
CA LEU A 112 -2.62 13.43 -5.76
C LEU A 112 -2.18 14.23 -4.52
N ALA A 113 -2.40 15.55 -4.54
CA ALA A 113 -2.06 16.43 -3.42
C ALA A 113 -2.93 16.23 -2.17
N LEU A 114 -4.12 15.64 -2.32
CA LEU A 114 -5.06 15.41 -1.21
C LEU A 114 -4.72 14.19 -0.34
N GLU A 115 -3.78 13.35 -0.78
CA GLU A 115 -3.39 12.11 -0.07
C GLU A 115 -4.60 11.26 0.37
N LEU A 116 -5.52 11.03 -0.58
CA LEU A 116 -6.80 10.37 -0.33
C LEU A 116 -6.63 8.95 0.20
N GLU A 117 -7.58 8.52 1.02
CA GLU A 117 -7.65 7.18 1.61
C GLU A 117 -7.64 6.05 0.56
N ASP A 118 -8.30 6.25 -0.57
CA ASP A 118 -8.39 5.27 -1.65
C ASP A 118 -7.97 5.91 -2.98
N ASN A 119 -6.70 5.73 -3.31
CA ASN A 119 -6.11 6.20 -4.57
C ASN A 119 -6.06 5.12 -5.65
N GLN A 120 -6.76 3.98 -5.50
CA GLN A 120 -6.70 2.88 -6.46
C GLN A 120 -7.15 3.31 -7.87
N ALA A 121 -8.22 4.10 -7.95
CA ALA A 121 -8.71 4.63 -9.22
C ALA A 121 -7.68 5.59 -9.85
N LEU A 122 -7.05 6.43 -9.03
CA LEU A 122 -5.99 7.35 -9.46
C LEU A 122 -4.75 6.58 -9.95
N ALA A 123 -4.30 5.57 -9.20
CA ALA A 123 -3.21 4.69 -9.63
C ALA A 123 -3.52 4.03 -10.98
N ASN A 124 -4.75 3.58 -11.19
CA ASN A 124 -5.17 2.95 -12.42
C ASN A 124 -5.10 3.90 -13.63
N VAL A 125 -5.51 5.15 -13.47
CA VAL A 125 -5.41 6.18 -14.53
C VAL A 125 -3.95 6.44 -14.88
N TYR A 126 -3.07 6.62 -13.89
CA TYR A 126 -1.62 6.79 -14.13
C TYR A 126 -1.01 5.58 -14.84
N LYS A 127 -1.32 4.35 -14.40
CA LYS A 127 -0.85 3.12 -15.04
C LYS A 127 -1.26 3.03 -16.50
N LEU A 128 -2.51 3.36 -16.81
CA LEU A 128 -3.02 3.34 -18.20
C LEU A 128 -2.38 4.43 -19.06
N GLY A 129 -2.15 5.63 -18.51
CA GLY A 129 -1.42 6.69 -19.22
C GLY A 129 0.02 6.31 -19.53
N ILE A 130 0.74 5.78 -18.54
CA ILE A 130 2.12 5.26 -18.72
C ILE A 130 2.14 4.14 -19.75
N LYS A 131 1.20 3.19 -19.65
CA LYS A 131 1.06 2.10 -20.61
C LYS A 131 0.89 2.61 -22.03
N ALA A 132 -0.02 3.56 -22.26
CA ALA A 132 -0.26 4.15 -23.56
C ALA A 132 0.98 4.86 -24.13
N ALA A 133 1.73 5.59 -23.28
CA ALA A 133 2.96 6.26 -23.67
C ALA A 133 4.05 5.26 -24.07
N LEU A 134 4.28 4.23 -23.25
CA LEU A 134 5.27 3.20 -23.54
C LEU A 134 4.90 2.39 -24.81
N GLU A 135 3.64 2.04 -24.98
CA GLU A 135 3.16 1.36 -26.21
C GLU A 135 3.34 2.26 -27.45
N THR A 136 3.15 3.58 -27.32
CA THR A 136 3.44 4.53 -28.40
C THR A 136 4.93 4.57 -28.74
N MET A 137 5.81 4.61 -27.73
CA MET A 137 7.26 4.54 -27.93
C MET A 137 7.67 3.24 -28.62
N MET A 138 7.13 2.11 -28.17
CA MET A 138 7.42 0.78 -28.75
C MET A 138 6.86 0.61 -30.16
N ALA A 139 5.82 1.34 -30.53
CA ALA A 139 5.31 1.38 -31.91
C ALA A 139 6.25 2.17 -32.85
N GLY A 140 7.04 3.09 -32.33
CA GLY A 140 7.97 3.93 -33.05
C GLY A 140 9.42 3.48 -32.90
N ASP A 141 10.21 4.25 -32.17
CA ASP A 141 11.66 4.07 -32.05
C ASP A 141 12.08 2.99 -31.02
N GLY A 142 11.13 2.46 -30.25
CA GLY A 142 11.38 1.53 -29.15
C GLY A 142 11.69 2.23 -27.82
N ILE A 143 12.20 1.47 -26.87
CA ILE A 143 12.66 1.95 -25.55
C ILE A 143 14.18 1.90 -25.51
N ASP A 144 14.76 2.66 -24.59
CA ASP A 144 16.22 2.76 -24.41
C ASP A 144 16.82 1.38 -24.08
N GLU A 145 18.09 1.16 -24.50
CA GLU A 145 18.82 -0.11 -24.21
C GLU A 145 18.94 -0.40 -22.70
N ALA A 146 18.89 0.63 -21.87
CA ALA A 146 18.88 0.48 -20.40
C ALA A 146 17.57 -0.14 -19.86
N GLY A 147 16.53 -0.16 -20.68
CA GLY A 147 15.19 -0.54 -20.26
C GLY A 147 14.46 0.53 -19.42
N MET A 148 13.21 0.26 -19.10
CA MET A 148 12.36 1.15 -18.32
C MET A 148 12.03 0.50 -16.96
N ASP A 149 12.32 1.21 -15.87
CA ASP A 149 11.94 0.77 -14.52
C ASP A 149 10.41 0.77 -14.35
N MET A 150 9.86 -0.40 -14.04
CA MET A 150 8.43 -0.64 -13.85
C MET A 150 8.09 -0.94 -12.39
N SER A 151 8.99 -0.69 -11.45
CA SER A 151 8.78 -0.96 -10.02
C SER A 151 7.57 -0.23 -9.44
N GLY A 152 7.21 0.93 -9.95
CA GLY A 152 5.99 1.67 -9.59
C GLY A 152 4.68 0.93 -9.87
N PHE A 153 4.70 -0.11 -10.71
CA PHE A 153 3.53 -0.98 -10.95
C PHE A 153 3.33 -2.03 -9.85
N ILE A 154 4.34 -2.29 -9.03
CA ILE A 154 4.25 -3.17 -7.86
C ILE A 154 3.78 -2.31 -6.69
N GLN A 155 2.58 -2.58 -6.18
CA GLN A 155 2.05 -1.88 -5.01
C GLN A 155 2.86 -2.26 -3.77
N ASN A 156 3.25 -1.26 -2.98
CA ASN A 156 4.04 -1.46 -1.77
C ASN A 156 5.32 -2.30 -2.02
N SER A 157 6.05 -1.96 -3.08
CA SER A 157 7.30 -2.62 -3.46
C SER A 157 8.41 -2.48 -2.39
N ILE A 158 8.33 -1.42 -1.58
CA ILE A 158 9.22 -1.15 -0.45
C ILE A 158 8.80 -1.87 0.85
N LEU A 159 7.84 -2.77 0.79
CA LEU A 159 7.41 -3.62 1.89
C LEU A 159 7.02 -2.84 3.16
N TYR A 160 6.33 -1.72 3.00
CA TYR A 160 5.89 -0.88 4.11
C TYR A 160 4.83 -1.57 4.97
N THR A 161 4.97 -1.43 6.30
CA THR A 161 3.92 -1.78 7.26
C THR A 161 3.72 -0.64 8.25
N ALA A 162 2.46 -0.26 8.53
CA ALA A 162 2.14 0.71 9.58
C ALA A 162 2.03 0.08 10.96
N ILE A 163 2.21 -1.22 11.08
CA ILE A 163 2.19 -1.83 12.40
C ILE A 163 3.43 -1.33 13.13
N LYS A 164 3.21 -0.50 14.15
CA LYS A 164 4.27 -0.16 15.10
C LYS A 164 4.81 -1.47 15.66
N GLY A 165 6.07 -1.78 15.32
CA GLY A 165 6.73 -2.95 15.84
C GLY A 165 6.79 -2.82 17.36
N TYR A 166 6.29 -3.82 18.07
CA TYR A 166 6.65 -3.99 19.46
C TYR A 166 7.86 -4.89 19.52
N SER A 167 8.82 -4.48 20.31
CA SER A 167 9.98 -5.30 20.59
C SER A 167 9.50 -6.56 21.33
N THR A 168 9.61 -7.71 20.69
CA THR A 168 9.44 -8.96 21.44
C THR A 168 10.65 -9.14 22.35
N PRO A 169 10.50 -9.72 23.56
CA PRO A 169 11.63 -9.96 24.47
C PRO A 169 12.77 -10.74 23.82
N ASP A 170 12.48 -11.66 22.93
CA ASP A 170 13.47 -12.47 22.19
C ASP A 170 14.25 -11.62 21.18
N TYR A 171 13.68 -10.55 20.70
CA TYR A 171 14.27 -9.66 19.71
C TYR A 171 15.23 -8.63 20.34
N GLN A 172 14.98 -8.22 21.58
CA GLN A 172 15.85 -7.29 22.32
C GLN A 172 17.26 -7.85 22.59
N ASN A 173 17.40 -9.16 22.56
CA ASN A 173 18.65 -9.86 22.84
C ASN A 173 19.43 -10.26 21.57
N ASN A 174 18.89 -9.98 20.37
CA ASN A 174 19.57 -10.31 19.13
C ASN A 174 20.38 -9.10 18.64
N PRO A 175 21.75 -9.19 18.59
CA PRO A 175 22.60 -8.06 18.21
C PRO A 175 22.42 -7.58 16.76
N HIS A 176 21.69 -8.33 15.92
CA HIS A 176 21.36 -7.93 14.56
C HIS A 176 20.13 -7.01 14.47
N ASN A 177 19.47 -6.71 15.58
CA ASN A 177 18.16 -6.07 15.62
C ASN A 177 18.18 -4.78 16.44
N GLY A 178 18.65 -3.71 15.85
CA GLY A 178 18.41 -2.38 16.41
C GLY A 178 17.09 -1.84 15.89
N GLY A 179 15.94 -2.24 16.43
CA GLY A 179 14.67 -1.66 15.99
C GLY A 179 13.44 -2.44 16.46
N ASN A 180 12.28 -1.95 16.10
CA ASN A 180 11.00 -2.58 16.36
C ASN A 180 10.68 -3.62 15.27
N ALA A 181 10.27 -4.82 15.65
CA ALA A 181 9.90 -5.88 14.72
C ALA A 181 8.52 -6.43 15.03
N VAL A 182 7.77 -6.76 13.99
CA VAL A 182 6.50 -7.48 14.08
C VAL A 182 6.70 -8.87 13.52
N LYS A 183 6.44 -9.88 14.34
CA LYS A 183 6.48 -11.26 13.90
C LYS A 183 5.17 -11.61 13.20
N PHE A 184 5.23 -11.82 11.90
CA PHE A 184 4.06 -12.16 11.11
C PHE A 184 3.41 -13.47 11.55
N SER A 185 4.20 -14.49 11.86
CA SER A 185 3.68 -15.80 12.25
C SER A 185 2.71 -15.75 13.45
N ASP A 186 2.86 -14.79 14.34
CA ASP A 186 1.98 -14.65 15.51
C ASP A 186 0.69 -13.87 15.19
N GLN A 187 0.68 -13.10 14.12
CA GLN A 187 -0.46 -12.24 13.71
C GLN A 187 -1.17 -12.72 12.45
N MET A 188 -0.52 -13.57 11.66
CA MET A 188 -1.06 -14.07 10.38
C MET A 188 -2.32 -14.91 10.52
N SER A 189 -2.59 -15.46 11.69
CA SER A 189 -3.81 -16.25 11.93
C SER A 189 -5.09 -15.42 11.90
N SER A 190 -5.00 -14.09 11.99
CA SER A 190 -6.18 -13.25 12.07
C SER A 190 -6.43 -12.36 10.85
N GLN A 191 -5.44 -11.76 10.22
CA GLN A 191 -5.62 -10.86 9.06
C GLN A 191 -4.27 -10.57 8.36
N PRO A 192 -3.69 -11.52 7.63
CA PRO A 192 -2.36 -11.35 7.02
C PRO A 192 -2.30 -10.20 6.01
N GLU A 193 -3.38 -9.96 5.26
CA GLU A 193 -3.49 -8.90 4.25
C GLU A 193 -3.36 -7.48 4.82
N LYS A 194 -3.56 -7.32 6.13
CA LYS A 194 -3.43 -6.02 6.81
C LYS A 194 -2.01 -5.72 7.25
N LEU A 195 -1.15 -6.73 7.31
CA LEU A 195 0.22 -6.57 7.75
C LEU A 195 1.10 -5.92 6.68
N MET A 196 0.82 -6.19 5.41
CA MET A 196 1.54 -5.64 4.28
C MET A 196 0.57 -5.24 3.16
N PRO A 197 0.10 -3.98 3.17
CA PRO A 197 -0.85 -3.51 2.18
C PRO A 197 -0.40 -3.76 0.74
N GLY A 198 -1.33 -4.18 -0.11
CA GLY A 198 -1.06 -4.51 -1.51
C GLY A 198 -0.62 -5.95 -1.75
N TRP A 199 -0.35 -6.73 -0.70
CA TRP A 199 0.07 -8.12 -0.81
C TRP A 199 -0.89 -9.06 -0.09
N THR A 200 -1.18 -10.18 -0.74
CA THR A 200 -1.77 -11.34 -0.06
C THR A 200 -0.64 -12.20 0.47
N ILE A 201 -0.70 -12.59 1.74
CA ILE A 201 0.37 -13.31 2.42
C ILE A 201 -0.16 -14.63 2.95
N GLU A 202 0.51 -15.73 2.59
CA GLU A 202 0.25 -17.05 3.11
C GLU A 202 1.51 -17.62 3.76
N SER A 203 1.45 -17.95 5.07
CA SER A 203 2.55 -18.62 5.77
C SER A 203 2.21 -20.06 6.10
N GLN A 204 3.15 -20.93 5.81
CA GLN A 204 3.09 -22.36 6.12
C GLN A 204 4.00 -22.75 7.29
N GLY A 205 4.79 -21.80 7.80
CA GLY A 205 5.68 -22.04 8.94
C GLY A 205 6.88 -21.10 9.01
N GLY A 206 7.70 -21.29 10.04
CA GLY A 206 8.90 -20.50 10.29
C GLY A 206 8.62 -19.11 10.86
N ASN A 207 9.64 -18.29 10.91
CA ASN A 207 9.58 -16.94 11.42
C ASN A 207 9.72 -15.91 10.29
N VAL A 208 8.70 -15.07 10.15
CA VAL A 208 8.69 -13.94 9.21
C VAL A 208 8.42 -12.67 9.99
N TYR A 209 9.27 -11.69 9.82
CA TYR A 209 9.20 -10.43 10.54
C TYR A 209 9.16 -9.25 9.57
N MET A 210 8.38 -8.23 9.90
CA MET A 210 8.61 -6.89 9.38
C MET A 210 9.41 -6.10 10.41
N MET A 211 10.50 -5.55 9.97
CA MET A 211 11.39 -4.75 10.79
C MET A 211 11.33 -3.30 10.31
N ASN A 212 11.14 -2.40 11.26
CA ASN A 212 11.39 -0.98 11.05
C ASN A 212 12.62 -0.62 11.90
N LEU A 213 13.74 -0.41 11.25
CA LEU A 213 15.03 -0.20 11.94
C LEU A 213 15.16 1.18 12.53
N ASN A 214 14.44 2.17 11.97
CA ASN A 214 14.44 3.54 12.46
C ASN A 214 13.00 4.05 12.60
N THR A 215 12.78 4.77 13.63
CA THR A 215 11.48 5.29 14.04
C THR A 215 10.82 6.15 12.96
N GLY A 216 9.96 5.56 12.15
CA GLY A 216 8.99 6.27 11.32
C GLY A 216 9.38 6.53 9.87
N ASP A 217 10.58 6.15 9.41
CA ASP A 217 10.92 6.27 7.99
C ASP A 217 10.54 4.98 7.24
N VAL A 218 9.71 5.12 6.22
CA VAL A 218 9.24 4.01 5.37
C VAL A 218 10.41 3.32 4.66
N SER A 219 11.46 4.06 4.32
CA SER A 219 12.66 3.54 3.64
C SER A 219 13.44 2.54 4.47
N ASP A 220 13.22 2.50 5.78
CA ASP A 220 13.91 1.60 6.70
C ASP A 220 13.16 0.30 6.99
N SER A 221 12.00 0.09 6.38
CA SER A 221 11.25 -1.17 6.52
C SER A 221 11.99 -2.32 5.84
N GLN A 222 12.09 -3.45 6.52
CA GLN A 222 12.74 -4.66 6.01
C GLN A 222 11.90 -5.90 6.32
N LEU A 223 11.73 -6.74 5.32
CA LEU A 223 11.25 -8.10 5.50
C LEU A 223 12.42 -8.97 5.99
N ALA A 224 12.26 -9.63 7.12
CA ALA A 224 13.24 -10.56 7.63
C ALA A 224 12.67 -11.98 7.74
N LEU A 225 13.42 -12.94 7.26
CA LEU A 225 13.08 -14.36 7.21
C LEU A 225 14.07 -15.14 8.07
N ASP A 226 13.58 -16.05 8.88
CA ASP A 226 14.40 -16.77 9.84
C ASP A 226 13.85 -18.17 10.16
N TRP A 227 14.74 -19.11 10.43
CA TRP A 227 14.45 -20.43 11.00
C TRP A 227 13.34 -21.22 10.31
N GLY A 228 13.55 -21.55 9.05
CA GLY A 228 12.60 -22.36 8.28
C GLY A 228 11.36 -21.59 7.85
N ALA A 229 11.51 -20.30 7.53
CA ALA A 229 10.43 -19.51 6.96
C ALA A 229 9.90 -20.18 5.70
N ASN A 230 8.58 -20.29 5.62
CA ASN A 230 7.87 -20.77 4.45
C ASN A 230 6.66 -19.86 4.25
N VAL A 231 6.81 -18.86 3.37
CA VAL A 231 5.83 -17.81 3.17
C VAL A 231 5.73 -17.41 1.72
N THR A 232 4.52 -17.18 1.26
CA THR A 232 4.22 -16.69 -0.09
C THR A 232 3.57 -15.32 -0.01
N PHE A 233 4.10 -14.38 -0.78
CA PHE A 233 3.51 -13.08 -1.04
C PHE A 233 2.97 -13.07 -2.47
N THR A 234 1.73 -12.67 -2.65
CA THR A 234 1.08 -12.66 -3.97
C THR A 234 0.53 -11.28 -4.27
N GLN A 235 0.73 -10.84 -5.51
CA GLN A 235 0.14 -9.60 -6.02
C GLN A 235 -0.28 -9.77 -7.48
N GLU A 236 -1.36 -9.11 -7.88
CA GLU A 236 -1.78 -9.01 -9.28
C GLU A 236 -1.30 -7.67 -9.85
N LEU A 237 -0.46 -7.75 -10.88
CA LEU A 237 0.06 -6.58 -11.58
C LEU A 237 -0.85 -6.27 -12.77
N THR A 238 -1.42 -5.07 -12.77
CA THR A 238 -2.40 -4.64 -13.79
C THR A 238 -1.85 -3.53 -14.66
N ASN A 239 -2.33 -3.48 -15.89
CA ASN A 239 -2.04 -2.41 -16.86
C ASN A 239 -0.56 -2.24 -17.22
N LEU A 240 0.23 -3.31 -17.14
CA LEU A 240 1.56 -3.33 -17.72
C LEU A 240 1.45 -3.35 -19.26
N PRO A 241 2.33 -2.67 -20.02
CA PRO A 241 2.42 -2.85 -21.46
C PRO A 241 2.96 -4.25 -21.79
N ALA A 242 2.49 -4.86 -22.87
CA ALA A 242 3.12 -6.09 -23.38
C ALA A 242 4.58 -5.81 -23.72
N GLY A 243 5.48 -6.75 -23.46
CA GLY A 243 6.91 -6.53 -23.67
C GLY A 243 7.76 -7.66 -23.09
N LYS A 244 9.05 -7.60 -23.32
CA LYS A 244 10.00 -8.42 -22.63
C LYS A 244 10.47 -7.75 -21.37
N TYR A 245 10.38 -8.45 -20.28
CA TYR A 245 10.72 -7.98 -18.95
C TYR A 245 11.92 -8.70 -18.39
N SER A 246 12.65 -8.02 -17.50
CA SER A 246 13.51 -8.69 -16.52
C SER A 246 12.99 -8.39 -15.12
N PHE A 247 13.28 -9.29 -14.22
CA PHE A 247 13.06 -9.10 -12.80
C PHE A 247 14.29 -9.60 -12.04
N SER A 248 14.70 -8.83 -11.06
CA SER A 248 15.78 -9.22 -10.15
C SER A 248 15.42 -8.90 -8.71
N ILE A 249 16.01 -9.62 -7.77
CA ILE A 249 15.86 -9.36 -6.35
C ILE A 249 17.23 -9.39 -5.66
N ALA A 250 17.49 -8.43 -4.80
CA ALA A 250 18.72 -8.33 -4.02
C ALA A 250 18.43 -8.48 -2.52
N PRO A 251 18.88 -9.55 -1.86
CA PRO A 251 18.82 -9.65 -0.42
C PRO A 251 19.87 -8.75 0.23
N ILE A 252 19.58 -8.24 1.43
CA ILE A 252 20.45 -7.31 2.19
C ILE A 252 21.26 -8.04 3.27
N CYS A 253 21.32 -9.33 3.30
CA CYS A 253 21.89 -10.02 4.45
C CYS A 253 23.19 -10.76 4.16
N ASP A 254 23.92 -11.05 5.25
CA ASP A 254 25.19 -11.76 5.23
C ASP A 254 25.08 -13.25 4.84
N ALA A 255 23.86 -13.79 4.83
CA ALA A 255 23.57 -15.18 4.51
C ALA A 255 22.78 -15.35 3.21
N ALA A 256 22.90 -14.39 2.31
CA ALA A 256 22.22 -14.40 0.99
C ALA A 256 22.46 -15.69 0.18
N ASP A 257 23.60 -16.35 0.38
CA ASP A 257 23.98 -17.57 -0.33
C ASP A 257 23.13 -18.79 0.08
N GLN A 258 22.46 -18.72 1.23
CA GLN A 258 21.64 -19.81 1.75
C GLN A 258 20.13 -19.59 1.54
N LEU A 259 19.77 -18.50 0.90
CA LEU A 259 18.38 -18.23 0.60
C LEU A 259 17.90 -19.20 -0.48
N THR A 260 16.79 -19.87 -0.21
CA THR A 260 16.05 -20.68 -1.15
C THR A 260 14.66 -20.10 -1.36
N GLY A 261 14.03 -20.47 -2.47
CA GLY A 261 12.71 -20.01 -2.85
C GLY A 261 12.64 -19.62 -4.30
N GLU A 262 11.51 -19.12 -4.70
CA GLU A 262 11.24 -18.78 -6.09
C GLU A 262 10.36 -17.55 -6.22
N ILE A 263 10.55 -16.82 -7.31
CA ILE A 263 9.62 -15.80 -7.77
C ILE A 263 8.98 -16.31 -9.03
N VAL A 264 7.65 -16.31 -9.07
CA VAL A 264 6.88 -16.89 -10.16
C VAL A 264 5.98 -15.81 -10.76
N PHE A 265 6.08 -15.62 -12.05
CA PHE A 265 5.16 -14.83 -12.85
C PHE A 265 4.21 -15.75 -13.60
N ILE A 266 2.91 -15.54 -13.43
CA ILE A 266 1.87 -16.32 -14.10
C ILE A 266 1.00 -15.38 -14.91
N GLN A 267 0.87 -15.66 -16.19
CA GLN A 267 -0.03 -14.95 -17.10
C GLN A 267 -0.96 -15.93 -17.82
N GLU A 268 -2.20 -15.51 -17.99
CA GLU A 268 -3.19 -16.23 -18.80
C GLU A 268 -3.15 -15.69 -20.24
N THR A 269 -2.95 -16.55 -21.19
CA THR A 269 -2.93 -16.20 -22.62
C THR A 269 -4.01 -17.00 -23.37
N GLU A 270 -4.29 -16.62 -24.61
CA GLU A 270 -5.20 -17.39 -25.48
C GLU A 270 -4.71 -18.84 -25.74
N GLN A 271 -3.40 -19.08 -25.61
CA GLN A 271 -2.77 -20.39 -25.79
C GLN A 271 -2.71 -21.18 -24.47
N GLY A 272 -3.14 -20.60 -23.35
CA GLY A 272 -3.10 -21.18 -22.03
C GLY A 272 -2.21 -20.40 -21.08
N GLN A 273 -1.98 -20.98 -19.89
CA GLN A 273 -1.18 -20.37 -18.86
C GLN A 273 0.32 -20.44 -19.21
N VAL A 274 1.01 -19.31 -19.07
CA VAL A 274 2.48 -19.22 -19.14
C VAL A 274 3.00 -18.96 -17.73
N VAL A 275 4.04 -19.69 -17.34
CA VAL A 275 4.65 -19.64 -16.02
C VAL A 275 6.15 -19.45 -16.17
N ASP A 276 6.66 -18.33 -15.65
CA ASP A 276 8.08 -18.02 -15.62
C ASP A 276 8.56 -18.02 -14.17
N THR A 277 9.66 -18.71 -13.88
CA THR A 277 10.15 -18.93 -12.53
C THR A 277 11.60 -18.51 -12.37
N LEU A 278 11.86 -17.61 -11.43
CA LEU A 278 13.18 -17.24 -10.96
C LEU A 278 13.50 -18.05 -9.70
N ASN A 279 14.58 -18.83 -9.75
CA ASN A 279 15.12 -19.48 -8.56
C ASN A 279 16.01 -18.49 -7.82
N MET A 280 15.76 -18.29 -6.52
CA MET A 280 16.48 -17.32 -5.69
C MET A 280 17.82 -17.86 -5.13
N SER A 281 18.14 -19.14 -5.30
CA SER A 281 19.43 -19.69 -4.88
C SER A 281 20.57 -19.13 -5.73
N SER A 282 21.59 -18.56 -5.12
CA SER A 282 22.77 -18.05 -5.80
C SER A 282 23.60 -19.17 -6.48
N ASP A 283 23.51 -20.39 -5.99
CA ASP A 283 24.18 -21.55 -6.62
C ASP A 283 23.55 -21.90 -7.97
N ILE A 284 22.25 -21.63 -8.13
CA ILE A 284 21.51 -21.93 -9.36
C ILE A 284 21.39 -20.69 -10.26
N ASN A 285 21.18 -19.54 -9.66
CA ASN A 285 21.02 -18.26 -10.35
C ASN A 285 21.82 -17.17 -9.61
N PRO A 286 23.13 -17.02 -9.87
CA PRO A 286 24.00 -16.07 -9.16
C PRO A 286 23.51 -14.63 -9.22
N ASP A 287 22.95 -14.24 -10.35
CA ASP A 287 22.45 -12.87 -10.56
C ASP A 287 21.04 -12.66 -10.01
N ARG A 288 20.37 -13.75 -9.57
CA ARG A 288 18.97 -13.73 -9.11
C ARG A 288 18.06 -12.93 -10.04
N MET A 289 18.23 -13.15 -11.33
CA MET A 289 17.52 -12.45 -12.39
C MET A 289 16.80 -13.44 -13.31
N ILE A 290 15.62 -13.05 -13.79
CA ILE A 290 14.87 -13.74 -14.83
C ILE A 290 14.51 -12.76 -15.93
N SER A 291 14.42 -13.24 -17.17
CA SER A 291 13.77 -12.52 -18.27
C SER A 291 12.60 -13.34 -18.79
N PHE A 292 11.48 -12.66 -19.06
CA PHE A 292 10.27 -13.31 -19.56
C PHE A 292 9.53 -12.41 -20.54
N ASP A 293 8.72 -13.02 -21.39
CA ASP A 293 7.85 -12.32 -22.33
C ASP A 293 6.46 -12.18 -21.71
N TYR A 294 5.96 -10.95 -21.65
CA TYR A 294 4.60 -10.65 -21.17
C TYR A 294 3.73 -10.17 -22.32
N TYR A 295 2.63 -10.86 -22.55
CA TYR A 295 1.76 -10.68 -23.73
C TYR A 295 0.55 -9.77 -23.47
N GLY A 296 0.44 -9.19 -22.27
CA GLY A 296 -0.71 -8.39 -21.83
C GLY A 296 -1.69 -9.22 -20.98
N GLY A 297 -2.71 -8.57 -20.46
CA GLY A 297 -3.70 -9.19 -19.56
C GLY A 297 -3.32 -9.11 -18.08
N ASP A 298 -3.76 -10.09 -17.29
CA ASP A 298 -3.47 -10.16 -15.87
C ASP A 298 -2.15 -10.90 -15.64
N LEU A 299 -1.25 -10.30 -14.88
CA LEU A 299 0.02 -10.88 -14.48
C LEU A 299 0.04 -11.09 -12.96
N LYS A 300 0.13 -12.34 -12.52
CA LYS A 300 0.26 -12.65 -11.09
C LYS A 300 1.72 -12.83 -10.73
N LEU A 301 2.14 -12.10 -9.69
CA LEU A 301 3.46 -12.19 -9.09
C LEU A 301 3.36 -12.96 -7.78
N PHE A 302 4.10 -14.06 -7.66
CA PHE A 302 4.29 -14.82 -6.43
C PHE A 302 5.76 -14.71 -6.00
N VAL A 303 5.97 -14.36 -4.75
CA VAL A 303 7.30 -14.38 -4.13
C VAL A 303 7.25 -15.39 -3.00
N HIS A 304 7.84 -16.55 -3.23
CA HIS A 304 7.81 -17.67 -2.32
C HIS A 304 9.19 -17.88 -1.69
N PHE A 305 9.28 -17.65 -0.41
CA PHE A 305 10.49 -17.90 0.38
C PHE A 305 10.34 -19.22 1.12
N VAL A 306 11.32 -20.10 0.93
CA VAL A 306 11.34 -21.45 1.53
C VAL A 306 12.65 -21.66 2.27
N ASP A 307 12.55 -22.22 3.47
CA ASP A 307 13.63 -22.77 4.25
C ASP A 307 14.86 -21.87 4.39
N ALA A 308 14.63 -20.61 4.70
CA ALA A 308 15.70 -19.71 5.12
C ALA A 308 16.22 -20.21 6.49
N ASN A 309 17.15 -21.17 6.49
CA ASN A 309 17.85 -21.63 7.71
C ASN A 309 18.73 -20.55 8.30
N THR A 310 18.76 -19.40 7.69
CA THR A 310 19.59 -18.27 8.04
C THR A 310 18.76 -17.01 8.00
N TRP A 311 19.26 -15.97 8.64
CA TRP A 311 18.67 -14.66 8.69
C TRP A 311 18.80 -13.95 7.34
N SER A 312 17.72 -13.87 6.55
CA SER A 312 17.68 -13.16 5.28
C SER A 312 16.79 -11.91 5.39
N ARG A 313 17.20 -10.81 4.79
CA ARG A 313 16.49 -9.53 4.82
C ARG A 313 16.31 -8.95 3.42
N TYR A 314 15.16 -8.32 3.20
CA TYR A 314 14.83 -7.59 1.99
C TYR A 314 14.19 -6.27 2.37
N ASN A 315 14.55 -5.18 1.70
CA ASN A 315 13.86 -3.91 1.86
C ASN A 315 12.89 -3.59 0.72
N GLU A 316 13.00 -4.32 -0.38
CA GLU A 316 12.19 -4.03 -1.56
C GLU A 316 12.01 -5.26 -2.45
N ILE A 317 10.87 -5.31 -3.14
CA ILE A 317 10.56 -6.25 -4.21
C ILE A 317 10.22 -5.39 -5.43
N ASN A 318 11.23 -4.83 -6.10
CA ASN A 318 11.04 -3.77 -7.08
C ASN A 318 11.87 -3.91 -8.36
N GLY A 319 12.57 -4.99 -8.58
CA GLY A 319 13.49 -5.13 -9.71
C GLY A 319 12.83 -5.38 -11.07
N LEU A 320 11.57 -4.96 -11.30
CA LEU A 320 10.86 -5.16 -12.56
C LEU A 320 11.27 -4.10 -13.60
N THR A 321 11.77 -4.54 -14.75
CA THR A 321 12.21 -3.67 -15.83
C THR A 321 11.63 -4.13 -17.15
N LEU A 322 11.04 -3.24 -17.93
CA LEU A 322 10.67 -3.47 -19.32
C LEU A 322 11.91 -3.26 -20.20
N ILE A 323 12.35 -4.30 -20.93
CA ILE A 323 13.63 -4.30 -21.67
C ILE A 323 13.43 -3.94 -23.13
N GLU A 324 12.49 -4.61 -23.80
CA GLU A 324 12.30 -4.47 -25.24
C GLU A 324 10.87 -4.83 -25.67
N PRO A 325 10.41 -4.33 -26.82
CA PRO A 325 9.13 -4.70 -27.38
C PRO A 325 9.11 -6.16 -27.86
N LEU A 326 7.94 -6.79 -27.78
CA LEU A 326 7.69 -8.11 -28.38
C LEU A 326 7.64 -8.01 -29.89
N LYS A 327 8.33 -8.93 -30.54
CA LYS A 327 8.35 -8.99 -32.01
C LYS A 327 6.96 -9.34 -32.57
N GLY A 328 6.47 -8.46 -33.45
CA GLY A 328 5.20 -8.66 -34.14
C GLY A 328 3.94 -8.33 -33.34
N TYR A 329 4.09 -7.74 -32.16
CA TYR A 329 2.97 -7.21 -31.38
C TYR A 329 2.52 -5.86 -31.97
N ASP A 330 1.21 -5.63 -32.07
CA ASP A 330 0.66 -4.37 -32.62
C ASP A 330 0.55 -3.29 -31.53
N TYR A 331 1.68 -2.65 -31.26
CA TYR A 331 1.78 -1.59 -30.25
C TYR A 331 0.98 -0.33 -30.62
N ALA A 332 0.77 -0.05 -31.90
CA ALA A 332 -0.02 1.11 -32.30
C ALA A 332 -1.50 0.91 -31.90
N ALA A 333 -2.05 -0.27 -32.19
CA ALA A 333 -3.42 -0.59 -31.76
C ALA A 333 -3.52 -0.70 -30.23
N ALA A 334 -2.50 -1.21 -29.54
CA ALA A 334 -2.46 -1.30 -28.08
C ALA A 334 -2.45 0.08 -27.41
N ALA A 335 -1.64 1.03 -27.92
CA ALA A 335 -1.56 2.39 -27.43
C ALA A 335 -2.91 3.12 -27.51
N GLU A 336 -3.61 2.99 -28.65
CA GLU A 336 -4.96 3.57 -28.82
C GLU A 336 -5.97 2.96 -27.84
N ALA A 337 -5.93 1.63 -27.65
CA ALA A 337 -6.78 0.95 -26.70
C ALA A 337 -6.48 1.37 -25.24
N SER A 338 -5.22 1.52 -24.86
CA SER A 338 -4.79 1.96 -23.52
C SER A 338 -5.20 3.41 -23.25
N LYS A 339 -5.11 4.31 -24.26
CA LYS A 339 -5.59 5.67 -24.16
C LYS A 339 -7.11 5.73 -23.97
N ALA A 340 -7.86 4.97 -24.75
CA ALA A 340 -9.31 4.88 -24.57
C ALA A 340 -9.70 4.32 -23.19
N ALA A 341 -8.94 3.34 -22.67
CA ALA A 341 -9.13 2.80 -21.34
C ALA A 341 -8.80 3.82 -20.23
N MET A 342 -7.76 4.63 -20.41
CA MET A 342 -7.42 5.74 -19.51
C MET A 342 -8.55 6.77 -19.43
N ASP A 343 -9.11 7.20 -20.59
CA ASP A 343 -10.23 8.12 -20.65
C ASP A 343 -11.47 7.55 -19.95
N ALA A 344 -11.74 6.26 -20.14
CA ALA A 344 -12.85 5.56 -19.50
C ALA A 344 -12.66 5.42 -17.98
N ALA A 345 -11.43 5.11 -17.53
CA ALA A 345 -11.09 4.99 -16.12
C ALA A 345 -11.19 6.34 -15.41
N TYR A 346 -10.77 7.41 -16.06
CA TYR A 346 -10.89 8.77 -15.53
C TYR A 346 -12.34 9.21 -15.33
N THR A 347 -13.24 8.87 -16.25
CA THR A 347 -14.67 9.18 -16.04
C THR A 347 -15.24 8.52 -14.79
N GLY A 348 -14.63 7.42 -14.34
CA GLY A 348 -14.91 6.78 -13.06
C GLY A 348 -14.30 7.54 -11.87
N VAL A 349 -13.13 8.15 -12.04
CA VAL A 349 -12.45 8.99 -11.01
C VAL A 349 -13.07 10.39 -10.96
N GLY A 350 -13.32 11.00 -12.12
CA GLY A 350 -13.98 12.30 -12.28
C GLY A 350 -15.47 12.29 -11.97
N SER A 351 -16.07 11.11 -11.77
CA SER A 351 -17.40 10.94 -11.20
C SER A 351 -17.44 11.07 -9.67
N VAL A 352 -16.64 11.94 -9.08
CA VAL A 352 -17.22 12.79 -8.04
C VAL A 352 -18.32 13.56 -8.79
N ALA A 353 -19.47 12.91 -8.90
CA ALA A 353 -20.64 13.39 -9.61
C ALA A 353 -20.77 14.87 -9.31
N ALA A 354 -21.04 15.68 -10.35
CA ALA A 354 -21.27 17.09 -10.18
C ALA A 354 -22.00 17.28 -8.85
N PRO A 355 -21.45 18.04 -7.92
CA PRO A 355 -21.83 17.93 -6.52
C PRO A 355 -23.36 17.95 -6.42
N SER A 356 -23.95 16.89 -5.90
CA SER A 356 -25.40 16.76 -5.77
C SER A 356 -25.97 17.91 -4.93
N LYS A 357 -25.08 18.57 -4.20
CA LYS A 357 -25.42 19.73 -3.39
C LYS A 357 -24.18 20.62 -3.20
N VAL A 358 -24.29 21.88 -3.60
CA VAL A 358 -23.31 22.95 -3.30
C VAL A 358 -23.93 23.89 -2.29
N GLN A 359 -23.20 24.17 -1.21
CA GLN A 359 -23.61 25.11 -0.18
C GLN A 359 -22.49 26.14 0.02
N PHE A 360 -22.88 27.39 0.13
CA PHE A 360 -21.94 28.47 0.45
C PHE A 360 -22.18 28.98 1.87
N TYR A 361 -21.09 29.29 2.56
CA TYR A 361 -21.12 29.90 3.89
C TYR A 361 -20.25 31.14 3.90
N ASN A 362 -20.70 32.19 4.56
CA ASN A 362 -19.87 33.35 4.81
C ASN A 362 -18.86 33.06 5.97
N LEU A 363 -17.95 34.00 6.22
CA LEU A 363 -16.94 33.86 7.28
C LEU A 363 -17.52 33.73 8.70
N ASN A 364 -18.78 34.10 8.88
CA ASN A 364 -19.48 33.95 10.18
C ASN A 364 -20.16 32.58 10.32
N GLY A 365 -19.95 31.66 9.35
CA GLY A 365 -20.53 30.31 9.36
C GLY A 365 -22.02 30.28 8.97
N MET A 366 -22.60 31.38 8.49
CA MET A 366 -23.98 31.40 8.00
C MET A 366 -24.06 30.94 6.57
N GLN A 367 -24.96 30.02 6.28
CA GLN A 367 -25.26 29.59 4.92
C GLN A 367 -25.85 30.73 4.10
N VAL A 368 -25.36 30.92 2.87
CA VAL A 368 -25.83 31.92 1.92
C VAL A 368 -26.25 31.21 0.62
N ALA A 369 -27.24 31.78 -0.07
CA ALA A 369 -27.76 31.19 -1.31
C ALA A 369 -26.74 31.28 -2.45
N GLU A 370 -25.98 32.38 -2.49
CA GLU A 370 -24.91 32.63 -3.45
C GLU A 370 -23.70 33.22 -2.71
N PRO A 371 -22.48 33.00 -3.22
CA PRO A 371 -21.28 33.51 -2.56
C PRO A 371 -21.24 35.04 -2.62
N ASN A 372 -21.04 35.67 -1.48
CA ASN A 372 -20.93 37.14 -1.37
C ASN A 372 -19.51 37.59 -1.81
N LYS A 373 -19.42 38.87 -2.21
CA LYS A 373 -18.12 39.50 -2.47
C LYS A 373 -17.17 39.31 -1.25
N GLY A 374 -15.95 38.84 -1.50
CA GLY A 374 -14.97 38.51 -0.48
C GLY A 374 -14.79 36.99 -0.33
N VAL A 375 -14.33 36.55 0.84
CA VAL A 375 -14.04 35.14 1.12
C VAL A 375 -15.30 34.42 1.56
N ASN A 376 -15.59 33.30 0.89
CA ASN A 376 -16.67 32.38 1.22
C ASN A 376 -16.10 30.96 1.41
N ILE A 377 -16.84 30.10 2.11
CA ILE A 377 -16.57 28.67 2.20
C ILE A 377 -17.59 27.97 1.31
N ARG A 378 -17.11 27.21 0.32
CA ARG A 378 -17.92 26.34 -0.51
C ARG A 378 -17.83 24.93 0.04
N ILE A 379 -18.97 24.32 0.31
CA ILE A 379 -19.09 22.90 0.65
C ILE A 379 -19.79 22.22 -0.49
N SER A 380 -19.08 21.33 -1.19
CA SER A 380 -19.62 20.49 -2.23
C SER A 380 -19.83 19.08 -1.68
N THR A 381 -21.02 18.52 -1.83
CA THR A 381 -21.33 17.17 -1.38
C THR A 381 -21.59 16.30 -2.61
N GLY A 382 -20.78 15.27 -2.81
CA GLY A 382 -20.95 14.29 -3.88
C GLY A 382 -22.18 13.38 -3.68
N ALA A 383 -22.58 12.64 -4.70
CA ALA A 383 -23.70 11.71 -4.64
C ALA A 383 -23.48 10.57 -3.63
N ASN A 384 -22.22 10.25 -3.33
CA ASN A 384 -21.80 9.28 -2.30
C ASN A 384 -21.74 9.87 -0.88
N GLY A 385 -22.11 11.14 -0.70
CA GLY A 385 -22.08 11.85 0.58
C GLY A 385 -20.72 12.48 0.92
N GLN A 386 -19.70 12.30 0.09
CA GLN A 386 -18.39 12.92 0.28
C GLN A 386 -18.49 14.45 0.21
N ARG A 387 -17.80 15.14 1.12
CA ARG A 387 -17.81 16.60 1.20
C ARG A 387 -16.44 17.16 0.88
N VAL A 388 -16.41 18.11 -0.03
CA VAL A 388 -15.23 18.93 -0.32
C VAL A 388 -15.48 20.34 0.20
N ILE A 389 -14.54 20.87 0.99
CA ILE A 389 -14.63 22.20 1.59
C ILE A 389 -13.55 23.08 0.96
N GLU A 390 -13.97 24.13 0.30
CA GLU A 390 -13.07 25.05 -0.41
C GLU A 390 -13.24 26.49 0.08
N LYS A 391 -12.16 27.23 0.08
CA LYS A 391 -12.18 28.67 0.31
C LYS A 391 -12.25 29.39 -1.02
N VAL A 392 -13.37 30.05 -1.30
CA VAL A 392 -13.62 30.73 -2.57
C VAL A 392 -13.54 32.25 -2.36
N LEU A 393 -12.73 32.92 -3.16
CA LEU A 393 -12.67 34.39 -3.19
C LEU A 393 -13.48 34.93 -4.36
N VAL A 394 -14.58 35.62 -4.03
CA VAL A 394 -15.40 36.31 -5.01
C VAL A 394 -14.95 37.78 -5.10
N LYS A 395 -14.49 38.21 -6.27
CA LYS A 395 -13.97 39.56 -6.54
C LYS A 395 -15.09 40.58 -6.73
#